data_dc50d809ba0dc1e9c905cb63a523b51f
#
_entry.id   dc50d809ba0dc1e9c905cb63a523b51f
#
_cell.length_a   1.000
_cell.length_b   1.000
_cell.length_c   1.000
_cell.angle_alpha   90.00
_cell.angle_beta   90.00
_cell.angle_gamma   90.00
#
_symmetry.space_group_name_H-M   'P 1'
#
loop_
_entity.id
_entity.type
_entity.pdbx_description
1 polymer ?
#
loop_
_entity_poly.entity_id
_entity_poly.type
_entity_poly.pdbx_seq_one_letter_code
_entity_poly.pdbx_strand_id
1 'polypeptide(L)'
;MKRPKRLAPLLAAIVSLALLGACGKQEAEDAAKKAEQVAAEAKAKVEAEAKAAEAAAKDAAKEAEAFALAVEAYVFGYPLVTMEMTRRIMTNVERPEGTRAPMGQFVRMREYPTAQFRDVTAPNADTLYTTAWFDVSKEPWVVSIPDMKGRYFLLPMLDGWTDVFQVPGKRTTGTKAQTFAITGPGWSGELPKGVTEYKSPTGLVWLLGRIYSTGTPQDYKEVHALQDKITAVPLSSWGKPLTPEPGKVDAAIDMKLSVREQVNALDANAYFKLLAELMKTNPPNADDAPMVAKLAKIGLVPGQDFDPSKLEPAVAKGIAKAPKPAQEQIMAWLKEGIAAGDFKLENGWAFSTKVGTYGTHYIQRALVTAIGLGANRPQDAIYPTSTGPDLVKKYDGSKKYEMRFEKGQLPPVDGFWSLTMYDKDYFFVDNPLNRYTLSPRNKLKPNADGSVTLYLQAESPGKDKESNWLPAPKDEFILMMRLYWPKEKPPSLIDGSWKIPEVKEAS
;
A
#
# COMPACT_ATOMS: atom_id res chain seq x y z
N MET A 1 -14.82 -36.89 -1.54
CA MET A 1 -14.58 -38.05 -0.67
C MET A 1 -14.98 -39.32 -1.41
N LYS A 2 -14.03 -40.02 -2.02
CA LYS A 2 -14.26 -41.35 -2.60
C LYS A 2 -13.77 -42.37 -1.56
N ARG A 3 -14.70 -43.25 -1.10
CA ARG A 3 -14.41 -44.34 -0.14
C ARG A 3 -13.41 -45.31 -0.76
N PRO A 4 -12.42 -45.83 0.02
CA PRO A 4 -11.51 -46.83 -0.48
C PRO A 4 -12.26 -48.14 -0.75
N LYS A 5 -12.07 -48.69 -1.95
CA LYS A 5 -12.60 -49.99 -2.35
C LYS A 5 -11.95 -51.07 -1.47
N ARG A 6 -12.80 -51.88 -0.87
CA ARG A 6 -12.44 -53.01 -0.01
C ARG A 6 -11.55 -54.00 -0.77
N LEU A 7 -10.33 -54.19 -0.32
CA LEU A 7 -9.35 -55.21 -0.73
C LEU A 7 -9.51 -56.48 0.13
N ALA A 8 -10.74 -56.95 0.30
CA ALA A 8 -11.01 -58.10 1.17
C ALA A 8 -11.31 -59.45 0.47
N PRO A 9 -11.24 -59.63 -0.85
CA PRO A 9 -11.50 -61.00 -1.39
C PRO A 9 -10.31 -61.79 -1.96
N LEU A 10 -9.04 -61.30 -1.85
CA LEU A 10 -7.91 -62.05 -2.44
C LEU A 10 -7.22 -63.04 -1.48
N LEU A 11 -7.46 -62.95 -0.17
CA LEU A 11 -6.88 -63.93 0.79
C LEU A 11 -7.65 -65.24 0.96
N ALA A 12 -8.90 -65.34 0.46
CA ALA A 12 -9.72 -66.52 0.63
C ALA A 12 -9.57 -67.58 -0.51
N ALA A 13 -8.91 -67.21 -1.62
CA ALA A 13 -8.83 -68.06 -2.80
C ALA A 13 -7.60 -69.06 -2.85
N ILE A 14 -6.61 -68.82 -1.98
CA ILE A 14 -5.36 -69.63 -2.02
C ILE A 14 -5.39 -70.84 -1.08
N VAL A 15 -6.33 -70.92 -0.13
CA VAL A 15 -6.38 -72.07 0.83
C VAL A 15 -7.20 -73.24 0.33
N SER A 16 -7.95 -73.18 -0.78
CA SER A 16 -8.88 -74.26 -1.24
C SER A 16 -8.33 -75.17 -2.31
N LEU A 17 -7.05 -75.03 -2.74
CA LEU A 17 -6.51 -75.93 -3.84
C LEU A 17 -5.43 -76.89 -3.38
N ALA A 18 -5.23 -77.15 -2.12
CA ALA A 18 -4.17 -77.99 -1.58
C ALA A 18 -4.67 -79.36 -1.07
N LEU A 19 -5.88 -79.86 -1.46
CA LEU A 19 -6.43 -81.09 -0.96
C LEU A 19 -6.88 -82.08 -2.07
N LEU A 20 -6.11 -82.26 -3.14
CA LEU A 20 -6.27 -83.39 -4.06
C LEU A 20 -4.96 -83.69 -4.80
N GLY A 21 -4.13 -84.53 -4.26
CA GLY A 21 -2.98 -85.10 -4.98
C GLY A 21 -1.91 -85.67 -4.03
N ALA A 22 -1.91 -86.99 -3.83
CA ALA A 22 -0.87 -87.66 -3.09
C ALA A 22 0.49 -87.50 -3.79
N CYS A 23 1.37 -86.68 -3.26
CA CYS A 23 2.81 -86.67 -3.51
C CYS A 23 3.51 -86.08 -2.28
N GLY A 24 4.61 -86.65 -1.92
CA GLY A 24 5.46 -86.61 -0.74
C GLY A 24 5.31 -85.47 0.28
N LYS A 25 5.44 -85.79 1.55
CA LYS A 25 5.44 -84.89 2.69
C LYS A 25 6.33 -83.66 2.45
N GLN A 26 7.40 -83.82 1.69
CA GLN A 26 8.37 -82.78 1.38
C GLN A 26 7.80 -81.69 0.46
N GLU A 27 7.04 -82.02 -0.59
CA GLU A 27 6.44 -81.05 -1.52
C GLU A 27 5.29 -80.27 -0.88
N ALA A 28 4.57 -80.87 0.08
CA ALA A 28 3.52 -80.20 0.84
C ALA A 28 4.14 -79.18 1.87
N GLU A 29 5.26 -79.52 2.49
CA GLU A 29 6.02 -78.58 3.39
C GLU A 29 6.67 -77.41 2.63
N ASP A 30 7.20 -77.65 1.42
CA ASP A 30 7.78 -76.65 0.57
C ASP A 30 6.70 -75.68 0.00
N ALA A 31 5.53 -76.25 -0.37
CA ALA A 31 4.40 -75.41 -0.79
C ALA A 31 3.83 -74.52 0.37
N ALA A 32 3.77 -75.10 1.59
CA ALA A 32 3.35 -74.38 2.77
C ALA A 32 4.35 -73.23 3.13
N LYS A 33 5.67 -73.48 3.11
CA LYS A 33 6.71 -72.46 3.32
C LYS A 33 6.66 -71.35 2.25
N LYS A 34 6.44 -71.72 1.00
CA LYS A 34 6.31 -70.77 -0.10
C LYS A 34 5.04 -69.91 0.04
N ALA A 35 3.94 -70.48 0.49
CA ALA A 35 2.70 -69.76 0.77
C ALA A 35 2.87 -68.79 1.98
N GLU A 36 3.56 -69.22 3.04
CA GLU A 36 3.90 -68.40 4.19
C GLU A 36 4.84 -67.22 3.80
N GLN A 37 5.82 -67.47 2.95
CA GLN A 37 6.70 -66.46 2.45
C GLN A 37 5.98 -65.41 1.60
N VAL A 38 5.10 -65.86 0.67
CA VAL A 38 4.27 -64.95 -0.15
C VAL A 38 3.31 -64.11 0.73
N ALA A 39 2.72 -64.75 1.77
CA ALA A 39 1.86 -64.05 2.73
C ALA A 39 2.64 -62.98 3.55
N ALA A 40 3.86 -63.32 3.99
CA ALA A 40 4.75 -62.39 4.70
C ALA A 40 5.18 -61.21 3.80
N GLU A 41 5.55 -61.48 2.54
CA GLU A 41 5.90 -60.44 1.57
C GLU A 41 4.71 -59.53 1.24
N ALA A 42 3.50 -60.12 1.08
CA ALA A 42 2.28 -59.35 0.86
C ALA A 42 1.93 -58.48 2.07
N LYS A 43 2.08 -58.99 3.29
CA LYS A 43 1.88 -58.23 4.53
C LYS A 43 2.89 -57.09 4.66
N ALA A 44 4.18 -57.33 4.43
CA ALA A 44 5.23 -56.33 4.46
C ALA A 44 4.99 -55.21 3.42
N LYS A 45 4.51 -55.59 2.23
CA LYS A 45 4.15 -54.60 1.18
C LYS A 45 2.97 -53.72 1.60
N VAL A 46 1.92 -54.29 2.17
CA VAL A 46 0.76 -53.51 2.67
C VAL A 46 1.17 -52.59 3.82
N GLU A 47 2.02 -53.04 4.74
CA GLU A 47 2.55 -52.20 5.81
C GLU A 47 3.44 -51.05 5.29
N ALA A 48 4.26 -51.35 4.27
CA ALA A 48 5.08 -50.30 3.63
C ALA A 48 4.22 -49.26 2.88
N GLU A 49 3.18 -49.73 2.14
CA GLU A 49 2.23 -48.83 1.48
C GLU A 49 1.44 -47.96 2.49
N ALA A 50 1.02 -48.56 3.61
CA ALA A 50 0.35 -47.82 4.69
C ALA A 50 1.24 -46.75 5.32
N LYS A 51 2.51 -47.05 5.61
CA LYS A 51 3.49 -46.08 6.12
C LYS A 51 3.78 -44.96 5.10
N ALA A 52 3.90 -45.32 3.83
CA ALA A 52 4.11 -44.33 2.76
C ALA A 52 2.88 -43.40 2.62
N ALA A 53 1.66 -43.97 2.71
CA ALA A 53 0.44 -43.16 2.69
C ALA A 53 0.32 -42.21 3.91
N GLU A 54 0.71 -42.67 5.10
CA GLU A 54 0.73 -41.86 6.31
C GLU A 54 1.77 -40.73 6.21
N ALA A 55 2.97 -41.03 5.71
CA ALA A 55 4.02 -40.02 5.47
C ALA A 55 3.55 -38.97 4.45
N ALA A 56 2.95 -39.43 3.33
CA ALA A 56 2.41 -38.50 2.32
C ALA A 56 1.28 -37.61 2.86
N ALA A 57 0.43 -38.14 3.76
CA ALA A 57 -0.62 -37.39 4.41
C ALA A 57 -0.05 -36.31 5.38
N LYS A 58 1.01 -36.66 6.12
CA LYS A 58 1.73 -35.71 6.97
C LYS A 58 2.39 -34.57 6.17
N ASP A 59 3.03 -34.94 5.06
CA ASP A 59 3.66 -33.94 4.17
C ASP A 59 2.61 -33.03 3.52
N ALA A 60 1.47 -33.54 3.10
CA ALA A 60 0.37 -32.77 2.57
C ALA A 60 -0.21 -31.79 3.62
N ALA A 61 -0.31 -32.21 4.89
CA ALA A 61 -0.75 -31.35 5.98
C ALA A 61 0.25 -30.22 6.26
N LYS A 62 1.56 -30.53 6.29
CA LYS A 62 2.63 -29.53 6.44
C LYS A 62 2.64 -28.54 5.28
N GLU A 63 2.49 -29.02 4.05
CA GLU A 63 2.42 -28.18 2.86
C GLU A 63 1.24 -27.21 2.94
N ALA A 64 0.06 -27.69 3.37
CA ALA A 64 -1.13 -26.86 3.52
C ALA A 64 -0.98 -25.81 4.63
N GLU A 65 -0.40 -26.17 5.80
CA GLU A 65 -0.10 -25.23 6.87
C GLU A 65 0.90 -24.17 6.42
N ALA A 66 2.01 -24.57 5.79
CA ALA A 66 3.02 -23.67 5.28
C ALA A 66 2.48 -22.73 4.20
N PHE A 67 1.61 -23.21 3.33
CA PHE A 67 0.92 -22.38 2.34
C PHE A 67 0.06 -21.29 3.00
N ALA A 68 -0.77 -21.65 3.98
CA ALA A 68 -1.61 -20.68 4.68
C ALA A 68 -0.77 -19.60 5.41
N LEU A 69 0.27 -20.05 6.13
CA LEU A 69 1.20 -19.14 6.81
C LEU A 69 1.96 -18.23 5.83
N ALA A 70 2.36 -18.76 4.68
CA ALA A 70 3.06 -17.99 3.66
C ALA A 70 2.17 -16.95 2.96
N VAL A 71 0.87 -17.22 2.80
CA VAL A 71 -0.11 -16.23 2.33
C VAL A 71 -0.22 -15.09 3.34
N GLU A 72 -0.38 -15.40 4.63
CA GLU A 72 -0.40 -14.37 5.69
C GLU A 72 0.92 -13.59 5.74
N ALA A 73 2.06 -14.26 5.60
CA ALA A 73 3.40 -13.64 5.58
C ALA A 73 3.60 -12.71 4.38
N TYR A 74 3.08 -13.09 3.21
CA TYR A 74 3.12 -12.25 2.01
C TYR A 74 2.30 -10.97 2.22
N VAL A 75 1.06 -11.10 2.71
CA VAL A 75 0.19 -9.96 3.03
C VAL A 75 0.85 -9.05 4.06
N PHE A 76 1.42 -9.61 5.12
CA PHE A 76 2.14 -8.87 6.15
C PHE A 76 3.34 -8.10 5.60
N GLY A 77 4.18 -8.75 4.78
CA GLY A 77 5.40 -8.19 4.22
C GLY A 77 5.20 -7.26 3.03
N TYR A 78 4.01 -7.28 2.39
CA TYR A 78 3.72 -6.55 1.16
C TYR A 78 4.03 -5.04 1.24
N PRO A 79 3.70 -4.34 2.33
CA PRO A 79 4.05 -2.93 2.49
C PRO A 79 5.56 -2.68 2.50
N LEU A 80 6.33 -3.45 3.25
CA LEU A 80 7.77 -3.25 3.37
C LEU A 80 8.50 -3.53 2.05
N VAL A 81 8.14 -4.61 1.35
CA VAL A 81 8.70 -4.94 0.03
C VAL A 81 8.33 -3.86 -0.99
N THR A 82 7.08 -3.37 -0.99
CA THR A 82 6.63 -2.32 -1.91
C THR A 82 7.32 -0.98 -1.62
N MET A 83 7.51 -0.62 -0.35
CA MET A 83 8.26 0.59 0.04
C MET A 83 9.70 0.54 -0.48
N GLU A 84 10.37 -0.58 -0.33
CA GLU A 84 11.73 -0.74 -0.84
C GLU A 84 11.80 -0.66 -2.37
N MET A 85 10.89 -1.33 -3.08
CA MET A 85 10.85 -1.24 -4.55
C MET A 85 10.53 0.18 -5.03
N THR A 86 9.65 0.89 -4.32
CA THR A 86 9.35 2.32 -4.56
C THR A 86 10.60 3.18 -4.35
N ARG A 87 11.29 2.98 -3.21
CA ARG A 87 12.55 3.67 -2.92
C ARG A 87 13.57 3.45 -4.04
N ARG A 88 13.79 2.20 -4.46
CA ARG A 88 14.75 1.87 -5.52
C ARG A 88 14.47 2.67 -6.79
N ILE A 89 13.23 2.71 -7.24
CA ILE A 89 12.84 3.47 -8.45
C ILE A 89 12.98 4.97 -8.22
N MET A 90 12.50 5.50 -7.09
CA MET A 90 12.49 6.94 -6.83
C MET A 90 13.88 7.50 -6.52
N THR A 91 14.84 6.66 -6.15
CA THR A 91 16.22 7.12 -5.87
C THR A 91 17.24 6.70 -6.92
N ASN A 92 16.81 6.07 -8.03
CA ASN A 92 17.69 5.59 -9.09
C ASN A 92 18.08 6.71 -10.08
N VAL A 93 18.65 7.78 -9.56
CA VAL A 93 19.10 8.96 -10.32
C VAL A 93 20.38 9.51 -9.70
N GLU A 94 21.27 10.13 -10.50
CA GLU A 94 22.47 10.78 -10.00
C GLU A 94 22.19 12.09 -9.26
N ARG A 95 21.15 12.83 -9.68
CA ARG A 95 20.75 14.14 -9.14
C ARG A 95 19.24 14.23 -9.10
N PRO A 96 18.67 15.14 -8.28
CA PRO A 96 17.24 15.38 -8.30
C PRO A 96 16.75 15.77 -9.69
N GLU A 97 15.79 15.00 -10.22
CA GLU A 97 15.14 15.25 -11.51
C GLU A 97 13.68 14.73 -11.51
N GLY A 98 12.76 15.49 -12.10
CA GLY A 98 11.35 15.11 -12.16
C GLY A 98 10.78 14.78 -10.79
N THR A 99 10.35 13.54 -10.61
CA THR A 99 9.79 12.99 -9.37
C THR A 99 10.80 12.19 -8.54
N ARG A 100 12.11 12.21 -8.88
CA ARG A 100 13.16 11.36 -8.31
C ARG A 100 14.31 12.18 -7.72
N ALA A 101 14.93 11.65 -6.67
CA ALA A 101 16.15 12.21 -6.10
C ALA A 101 16.95 11.11 -5.39
N PRO A 102 18.28 11.20 -5.33
CA PRO A 102 19.10 10.30 -4.51
C PRO A 102 18.66 10.28 -3.04
N MET A 103 19.03 9.23 -2.32
CA MET A 103 18.81 9.15 -0.85
C MET A 103 19.34 10.42 -0.16
N GLY A 104 18.56 10.93 0.79
CA GLY A 104 18.92 12.14 1.56
C GLY A 104 18.74 13.46 0.81
N GLN A 105 18.31 13.43 -0.45
CA GLN A 105 18.09 14.62 -1.26
C GLN A 105 16.60 14.84 -1.55
N PHE A 106 16.19 16.10 -1.67
CA PHE A 106 14.80 16.46 -1.92
C PHE A 106 14.46 16.52 -3.41
N VAL A 107 13.39 15.84 -3.79
CA VAL A 107 12.57 16.22 -4.94
C VAL A 107 11.78 17.48 -4.55
N ARG A 108 11.76 18.46 -5.44
CA ARG A 108 10.95 19.67 -5.29
C ARG A 108 10.16 19.89 -6.56
N MET A 109 8.91 19.47 -6.55
CA MET A 109 8.01 19.74 -7.68
C MET A 109 7.73 21.25 -7.69
N ARG A 110 7.95 21.87 -8.85
CA ARG A 110 7.88 23.33 -8.98
C ARG A 110 6.56 23.83 -9.55
N GLU A 111 5.84 22.94 -10.20
CA GLU A 111 4.56 23.23 -10.83
C GLU A 111 3.61 22.08 -10.63
N TYR A 112 2.33 22.33 -10.84
CA TYR A 112 1.36 21.26 -10.89
C TYR A 112 1.58 20.37 -12.13
N PRO A 113 1.30 19.06 -12.02
CA PRO A 113 1.20 18.20 -13.19
C PRO A 113 0.17 18.73 -14.19
N THR A 114 0.42 18.54 -15.47
CA THR A 114 -0.50 18.89 -16.55
C THR A 114 -1.31 17.66 -17.02
N ALA A 115 -2.21 17.86 -17.98
CA ALA A 115 -2.94 16.75 -18.60
C ALA A 115 -2.04 15.75 -19.35
N GLN A 116 -0.78 16.09 -19.65
CA GLN A 116 0.21 15.21 -20.29
C GLN A 116 1.01 14.36 -19.31
N PHE A 117 0.93 14.68 -18.01
CA PHE A 117 1.64 13.95 -16.97
C PHE A 117 1.09 12.52 -16.83
N ARG A 118 2.00 11.51 -16.79
CA ARG A 118 1.67 10.07 -16.73
C ARG A 118 2.49 9.29 -15.71
N ASP A 119 3.37 9.95 -14.94
CA ASP A 119 4.29 9.26 -14.02
C ASP A 119 3.55 8.65 -12.81
N VAL A 120 2.48 9.33 -12.35
CA VAL A 120 1.71 8.91 -11.17
C VAL A 120 0.22 9.15 -11.43
N THR A 121 -0.63 8.19 -11.11
CA THR A 121 -2.10 8.32 -11.17
C THR A 121 -2.63 9.25 -10.07
N ALA A 122 -3.80 9.81 -10.30
CA ALA A 122 -4.47 10.77 -9.41
C ALA A 122 -3.58 11.98 -9.03
N PRO A 123 -2.93 12.65 -10.02
CA PRO A 123 -2.05 13.78 -9.75
C PRO A 123 -2.77 14.90 -8.99
N ASN A 124 -1.99 15.70 -8.26
CA ASN A 124 -2.51 16.73 -7.37
C ASN A 124 -2.26 18.12 -7.96
N ALA A 125 -3.27 18.96 -8.01
CA ALA A 125 -3.20 20.37 -8.43
C ALA A 125 -3.56 21.36 -7.29
N ASP A 126 -3.23 21.01 -6.06
CA ASP A 126 -3.46 21.84 -4.87
C ASP A 126 -2.18 22.10 -4.07
N THR A 127 -1.20 21.19 -4.18
CA THR A 127 0.05 21.29 -3.41
C THR A 127 1.26 20.98 -4.29
N LEU A 128 2.40 21.63 -3.99
CA LEU A 128 3.68 21.25 -4.55
C LEU A 128 4.40 20.29 -3.60
N TYR A 129 4.88 19.19 -4.15
CA TYR A 129 5.54 18.14 -3.38
C TYR A 129 7.00 18.52 -3.06
N THR A 130 7.41 18.19 -1.84
CA THR A 130 8.78 18.26 -1.34
C THR A 130 9.05 16.96 -0.61
N THR A 131 9.73 16.02 -1.25
CA THR A 131 9.83 14.64 -0.77
C THR A 131 11.27 14.16 -0.76
N ALA A 132 11.61 13.31 0.20
CA ALA A 132 12.93 12.70 0.31
C ALA A 132 12.85 11.32 0.97
N TRP A 133 13.81 10.47 0.65
CA TRP A 133 14.01 9.18 1.28
C TRP A 133 15.24 9.24 2.18
N PHE A 134 15.12 8.72 3.40
CA PHE A 134 16.20 8.70 4.38
C PHE A 134 16.50 7.28 4.84
N ASP A 135 17.77 6.95 4.99
CA ASP A 135 18.25 5.82 5.76
C ASP A 135 18.73 6.36 7.12
N VAL A 136 17.95 6.08 8.15
CA VAL A 136 18.26 6.48 9.53
C VAL A 136 18.80 5.31 10.38
N SER A 137 19.12 4.18 9.73
CA SER A 137 19.68 3.01 10.41
C SER A 137 21.10 3.23 10.94
N LYS A 138 21.85 4.16 10.32
CA LYS A 138 23.24 4.45 10.64
C LYS A 138 23.40 5.67 11.54
N GLU A 139 22.73 6.76 11.20
CA GLU A 139 22.73 8.00 11.94
C GLU A 139 21.43 8.78 11.69
N PRO A 140 21.04 9.68 12.61
CA PRO A 140 19.90 10.56 12.41
C PRO A 140 20.09 11.53 11.23
N TRP A 141 18.96 11.90 10.63
CA TRP A 141 18.90 13.01 9.68
C TRP A 141 18.22 14.23 10.32
N VAL A 142 18.87 15.38 10.22
CA VAL A 142 18.35 16.65 10.76
C VAL A 142 17.70 17.43 9.64
N VAL A 143 16.40 17.70 9.77
CA VAL A 143 15.60 18.44 8.81
C VAL A 143 15.28 19.81 9.36
N SER A 144 15.53 20.86 8.57
CA SER A 144 15.19 22.25 8.89
C SER A 144 14.10 22.76 7.97
N ILE A 145 13.07 23.39 8.55
CA ILE A 145 11.94 23.99 7.86
C ILE A 145 11.95 25.49 8.16
N PRO A 146 11.84 26.39 7.14
CA PRO A 146 11.75 27.83 7.34
C PRO A 146 10.41 28.22 7.98
N ASP A 147 10.26 29.49 8.38
CA ASP A 147 8.94 30.06 8.68
C ASP A 147 8.08 30.02 7.41
N MET A 148 7.03 29.21 7.45
CA MET A 148 6.08 28.99 6.34
C MET A 148 5.06 30.12 6.22
N LYS A 149 5.17 31.16 7.04
CA LYS A 149 4.37 32.40 7.00
C LYS A 149 2.85 32.15 7.01
N GLY A 150 2.41 31.18 7.80
CA GLY A 150 1.00 30.79 7.90
C GLY A 150 0.47 29.91 6.76
N ARG A 151 1.27 29.64 5.72
CA ARG A 151 0.90 28.75 4.61
C ARG A 151 0.64 27.34 5.11
N TYR A 152 -0.38 26.68 4.55
CA TYR A 152 -0.65 25.28 4.87
C TYR A 152 0.44 24.40 4.25
N PHE A 153 0.96 23.52 5.06
CA PHE A 153 1.88 22.46 4.65
C PHE A 153 1.77 21.28 5.60
N LEU A 154 2.20 20.12 5.15
CA LEU A 154 2.38 18.93 5.94
C LEU A 154 3.56 18.13 5.37
N LEU A 155 4.35 17.54 6.27
CA LEU A 155 5.49 16.68 5.94
C LEU A 155 5.30 15.31 6.60
N PRO A 156 4.33 14.49 6.15
CA PRO A 156 4.16 13.15 6.68
C PRO A 156 5.42 12.33 6.46
N MET A 157 5.86 11.65 7.50
CA MET A 157 6.95 10.71 7.49
C MET A 157 6.39 9.30 7.65
N LEU A 158 6.60 8.47 6.65
CA LEU A 158 6.20 7.07 6.63
C LEU A 158 7.40 6.21 7.00
N ASP A 159 7.16 5.21 7.82
CA ASP A 159 8.13 4.17 8.10
C ASP A 159 8.19 3.11 6.98
N GLY A 160 9.07 2.13 7.11
CA GLY A 160 9.21 1.05 6.13
C GLY A 160 7.94 0.19 5.97
N TRP A 161 7.06 0.17 6.96
CA TRP A 161 5.78 -0.56 6.95
C TRP A 161 4.60 0.28 6.43
N THR A 162 4.86 1.49 5.93
CA THR A 162 3.89 2.45 5.39
C THR A 162 3.03 3.17 6.44
N ASP A 163 3.30 2.98 7.72
CA ASP A 163 2.64 3.74 8.77
C ASP A 163 3.19 5.16 8.83
N VAL A 164 2.31 6.15 8.91
CA VAL A 164 2.69 7.54 9.13
C VAL A 164 2.98 7.73 10.60
N PHE A 165 4.25 7.77 11.00
CA PHE A 165 4.63 7.87 12.41
C PHE A 165 4.68 9.33 12.91
N GLN A 166 4.91 10.31 12.02
CA GLN A 166 4.93 11.73 12.38
C GLN A 166 4.55 12.63 11.20
N VAL A 167 3.96 13.79 11.48
CA VAL A 167 3.52 14.76 10.46
C VAL A 167 3.82 16.18 10.93
N PRO A 168 5.06 16.69 10.83
CA PRO A 168 5.30 18.13 11.00
C PRO A 168 4.50 18.94 9.98
N GLY A 169 3.83 19.99 10.43
CA GLY A 169 2.98 20.77 9.54
C GLY A 169 2.08 21.75 10.29
N LYS A 170 1.30 22.52 9.53
CA LYS A 170 0.46 23.57 10.12
C LYS A 170 -0.46 23.04 11.22
N ARG A 171 -1.02 21.85 11.03
CA ARG A 171 -1.94 21.24 12.01
C ARG A 171 -1.24 20.85 13.31
N THR A 172 -0.03 20.31 13.24
CA THR A 172 0.64 19.63 14.36
C THR A 172 1.68 20.51 15.06
N THR A 173 2.57 21.13 14.28
CA THR A 173 3.73 21.87 14.80
C THR A 173 3.66 23.36 14.47
N GLY A 174 2.61 23.81 13.77
CA GLY A 174 2.47 25.22 13.34
C GLY A 174 3.31 25.57 12.12
N THR A 175 3.48 26.88 11.87
CA THR A 175 4.10 27.36 10.64
C THR A 175 5.41 28.13 10.88
N LYS A 176 5.87 28.23 12.12
CA LYS A 176 7.15 28.87 12.43
C LYS A 176 8.33 28.01 12.00
N ALA A 177 9.50 28.64 11.87
CA ALA A 177 10.74 27.91 11.60
C ALA A 177 10.98 26.86 12.68
N GLN A 178 11.36 25.67 12.27
CA GLN A 178 11.57 24.54 13.16
C GLN A 178 12.62 23.58 12.61
N THR A 179 13.28 22.88 13.54
CA THR A 179 14.28 21.88 13.20
C THR A 179 14.02 20.62 14.01
N PHE A 180 14.06 19.47 13.34
CA PHE A 180 13.89 18.18 13.97
C PHE A 180 14.88 17.15 13.42
N ALA A 181 15.18 16.15 14.22
CA ALA A 181 15.96 15.00 13.80
C ALA A 181 15.05 13.77 13.66
N ILE A 182 15.24 13.00 12.60
CA ILE A 182 14.64 11.69 12.43
C ILE A 182 15.68 10.68 12.92
N THR A 183 15.41 10.01 14.03
CA THR A 183 16.28 8.99 14.63
C THR A 183 15.79 7.60 14.27
N GLY A 184 16.70 6.65 14.04
CA GLY A 184 16.38 5.27 13.72
C GLY A 184 16.16 4.38 14.94
N PRO A 185 15.74 3.12 14.72
CA PRO A 185 15.60 2.14 15.78
C PRO A 185 16.92 1.96 16.56
N GLY A 186 16.83 2.00 17.90
CA GLY A 186 18.00 1.77 18.77
C GLY A 186 18.98 2.94 18.88
N TRP A 187 18.76 4.06 18.18
CA TRP A 187 19.60 5.24 18.36
C TRP A 187 19.42 5.83 19.77
N SER A 188 20.54 6.14 20.44
CA SER A 188 20.56 6.63 21.83
C SER A 188 21.57 7.77 22.07
N GLY A 189 21.98 8.46 20.99
CA GLY A 189 22.89 9.59 21.10
C GLY A 189 22.21 10.88 21.59
N GLU A 190 22.97 11.96 21.64
CA GLU A 190 22.47 13.30 22.00
C GLU A 190 22.23 14.14 20.74
N LEU A 191 21.14 14.87 20.72
CA LEU A 191 20.81 15.83 19.67
C LEU A 191 21.29 17.24 20.02
N PRO A 192 21.62 18.06 19.03
CA PRO A 192 21.94 19.46 19.24
C PRO A 192 20.80 20.22 19.94
N LYS A 193 21.15 21.22 20.74
CA LYS A 193 20.15 22.04 21.43
C LYS A 193 19.15 22.68 20.46
N GLY A 194 17.87 22.53 20.75
CA GLY A 194 16.78 23.11 19.93
C GLY A 194 16.32 22.21 18.77
N VAL A 195 16.90 21.02 18.61
CA VAL A 195 16.46 20.02 17.63
C VAL A 195 15.47 19.08 18.32
N THR A 196 14.25 18.99 17.78
CA THR A 196 13.21 18.07 18.25
C THR A 196 13.47 16.66 17.74
N GLU A 197 13.38 15.63 18.58
CA GLU A 197 13.51 14.25 18.14
C GLU A 197 12.19 13.68 17.63
N TYR A 198 12.22 13.01 16.47
CA TYR A 198 11.16 12.14 15.96
C TYR A 198 11.72 10.74 15.71
N LYS A 199 11.34 9.79 16.57
CA LYS A 199 11.81 8.41 16.48
C LYS A 199 11.08 7.65 15.40
N SER A 200 11.83 7.18 14.40
CA SER A 200 11.30 6.25 13.40
C SER A 200 11.31 4.83 13.95
N PRO A 201 10.23 4.06 13.75
CA PRO A 201 10.24 2.63 14.09
C PRO A 201 11.14 1.81 13.17
N THR A 202 11.54 2.34 12.02
CA THR A 202 12.34 1.64 11.00
C THR A 202 13.54 2.47 10.53
N GLY A 203 14.53 1.79 9.93
CA GLY A 203 15.69 2.45 9.32
C GLY A 203 15.35 3.20 8.04
N LEU A 204 14.34 2.75 7.29
CA LEU A 204 13.86 3.42 6.09
C LEU A 204 12.75 4.41 6.44
N VAL A 205 12.88 5.65 5.96
CA VAL A 205 11.87 6.71 6.13
C VAL A 205 11.58 7.38 4.79
N TRP A 206 10.30 7.53 4.46
CA TRP A 206 9.84 8.36 3.36
C TRP A 206 9.16 9.63 3.87
N LEU A 207 9.79 10.78 3.69
CA LEU A 207 9.18 12.09 3.93
C LEU A 207 8.45 12.52 2.66
N LEU A 208 7.12 12.59 2.72
CA LEU A 208 6.23 12.86 1.59
C LEU A 208 5.53 14.21 1.77
N GLY A 209 6.31 15.29 1.73
CA GLY A 209 5.86 16.65 2.02
C GLY A 209 4.99 17.27 0.94
N ARG A 210 4.04 18.10 1.37
CA ARG A 210 3.11 18.86 0.52
C ARG A 210 2.97 20.27 1.03
N ILE A 211 3.15 21.26 0.15
CA ILE A 211 3.00 22.69 0.45
C ILE A 211 1.87 23.24 -0.42
N TYR A 212 0.83 23.81 0.20
CA TYR A 212 -0.29 24.40 -0.52
C TYR A 212 0.17 25.48 -1.48
N SER A 213 -0.38 25.46 -2.68
CA SER A 213 -0.21 26.50 -3.69
C SER A 213 -1.55 26.89 -4.30
N THR A 214 -1.65 28.10 -4.82
CA THR A 214 -2.81 28.55 -5.61
C THR A 214 -2.67 28.25 -7.09
N GLY A 215 -1.48 27.81 -7.54
CA GLY A 215 -1.19 27.53 -8.94
C GLY A 215 -0.89 28.76 -9.79
N THR A 216 -0.83 29.96 -9.20
CA THR A 216 -0.46 31.16 -9.92
C THR A 216 1.07 31.30 -10.02
N PRO A 217 1.62 31.93 -11.09
CA PRO A 217 3.06 32.12 -11.23
C PRO A 217 3.70 32.86 -10.03
N GLN A 218 3.00 33.81 -9.44
CA GLN A 218 3.47 34.53 -8.26
C GLN A 218 3.53 33.61 -7.04
N ASP A 219 2.50 32.80 -6.82
CA ASP A 219 2.44 31.89 -5.69
C ASP A 219 3.46 30.74 -5.83
N TYR A 220 3.70 30.27 -7.05
CA TYR A 220 4.78 29.32 -7.31
C TYR A 220 6.14 29.86 -6.87
N LYS A 221 6.49 31.13 -7.20
CA LYS A 221 7.74 31.75 -6.75
C LYS A 221 7.86 31.77 -5.23
N GLU A 222 6.76 32.05 -4.52
CA GLU A 222 6.74 32.04 -3.06
C GLU A 222 6.95 30.64 -2.48
N VAL A 223 6.28 29.62 -3.05
CA VAL A 223 6.44 28.24 -2.62
C VAL A 223 7.85 27.73 -2.92
N HIS A 224 8.41 28.05 -4.09
CA HIS A 224 9.80 27.68 -4.45
C HIS A 224 10.79 28.24 -3.43
N ALA A 225 10.64 29.50 -3.05
CA ALA A 225 11.51 30.13 -2.05
C ALA A 225 11.41 29.45 -0.67
N LEU A 226 10.27 28.85 -0.33
CA LEU A 226 10.10 28.05 0.88
C LEU A 226 10.74 26.67 0.71
N GLN A 227 10.48 26.00 -0.41
CA GLN A 227 11.05 24.69 -0.72
C GLN A 227 12.59 24.71 -0.71
N ASP A 228 13.20 25.76 -1.25
CA ASP A 228 14.65 25.91 -1.33
C ASP A 228 15.32 26.04 0.04
N LYS A 229 14.57 26.47 1.05
CA LYS A 229 15.01 26.60 2.44
C LYS A 229 14.74 25.36 3.29
N ILE A 230 13.98 24.39 2.79
CA ILE A 230 13.83 23.10 3.46
C ILE A 230 15.09 22.29 3.16
N THR A 231 15.84 21.93 4.19
CA THR A 231 17.10 21.20 4.09
C THR A 231 17.09 19.97 4.96
N ALA A 232 17.89 18.97 4.59
CA ALA A 232 18.16 17.81 5.42
C ALA A 232 19.66 17.47 5.33
N VAL A 233 20.26 17.18 6.46
CA VAL A 233 21.66 16.76 6.57
C VAL A 233 21.80 15.60 7.56
N PRO A 234 22.77 14.67 7.36
CA PRO A 234 23.12 13.71 8.40
C PRO A 234 23.57 14.44 9.67
N LEU A 235 23.33 13.88 10.84
CA LEU A 235 23.69 14.49 12.13
C LEU A 235 25.19 14.81 12.21
N SER A 236 26.05 13.95 11.66
CA SER A 236 27.50 14.13 11.60
C SER A 236 27.92 15.37 10.81
N SER A 237 27.06 15.89 9.92
CA SER A 237 27.24 17.09 9.10
C SER A 237 26.49 18.31 9.64
N TRP A 238 25.81 18.20 10.77
CA TRP A 238 25.07 19.32 11.35
C TRP A 238 25.97 20.53 11.65
N GLY A 239 25.53 21.70 11.18
CA GLY A 239 26.29 22.95 11.34
C GLY A 239 27.48 23.10 10.40
N LYS A 240 27.68 22.19 9.44
CA LYS A 240 28.75 22.23 8.45
C LYS A 240 28.17 22.36 7.04
N PRO A 241 28.90 22.95 6.08
CA PRO A 241 28.53 22.86 4.68
C PRO A 241 28.51 21.39 4.23
N LEU A 242 27.44 20.99 3.53
CA LEU A 242 27.31 19.67 2.93
C LEU A 242 27.07 19.81 1.43
N THR A 243 27.92 19.23 0.62
CA THR A 243 27.65 18.98 -0.79
C THR A 243 27.11 17.57 -0.92
N PRO A 244 25.84 17.38 -1.36
CA PRO A 244 25.27 16.04 -1.51
C PRO A 244 26.09 15.25 -2.55
N GLU A 245 26.40 13.99 -2.24
CA GLU A 245 27.00 13.09 -3.18
C GLU A 245 26.04 12.70 -4.30
N PRO A 246 26.51 12.49 -5.53
CA PRO A 246 25.70 11.93 -6.59
C PRO A 246 25.11 10.58 -6.20
N GLY A 247 23.89 10.33 -6.62
CA GLY A 247 23.25 9.03 -6.43
C GLY A 247 23.89 7.96 -7.31
N LYS A 248 23.76 6.72 -6.89
CA LYS A 248 24.18 5.56 -7.69
C LYS A 248 22.99 5.11 -8.54
N VAL A 249 23.22 5.04 -9.86
CA VAL A 249 22.22 4.50 -10.79
C VAL A 249 22.49 3.01 -11.00
N ASP A 250 21.49 2.20 -10.76
CA ASP A 250 21.48 0.77 -11.02
C ASP A 250 20.68 0.49 -12.31
N ALA A 251 21.38 0.11 -13.36
CA ALA A 251 20.77 -0.20 -14.66
C ALA A 251 19.92 -1.49 -14.65
N ALA A 252 20.02 -2.31 -13.60
CA ALA A 252 19.23 -3.52 -13.46
C ALA A 252 17.79 -3.22 -12.97
N ILE A 253 17.53 -2.01 -12.46
CA ILE A 253 16.19 -1.61 -12.04
C ILE A 253 15.35 -1.27 -13.28
N ASP A 254 14.23 -1.99 -13.46
CA ASP A 254 13.28 -1.66 -14.51
C ASP A 254 12.52 -0.37 -14.14
N MET A 255 12.82 0.69 -14.90
CA MET A 255 12.23 2.02 -14.69
C MET A 255 10.90 2.21 -15.42
N LYS A 256 10.42 1.22 -16.19
CA LYS A 256 9.18 1.29 -16.99
C LYS A 256 8.03 0.53 -16.35
N LEU A 257 8.34 -0.62 -15.75
CA LEU A 257 7.34 -1.44 -15.10
C LEU A 257 6.94 -0.80 -13.77
N SER A 258 5.63 -0.74 -13.50
CA SER A 258 5.14 -0.17 -12.23
C SER A 258 5.68 -0.93 -11.02
N VAL A 259 5.84 -0.25 -9.88
CA VAL A 259 6.29 -0.88 -8.62
C VAL A 259 5.44 -2.11 -8.27
N ARG A 260 4.11 -1.99 -8.39
CA ARG A 260 3.19 -3.08 -8.09
C ARG A 260 3.43 -4.30 -8.98
N GLU A 261 3.65 -4.09 -10.27
CA GLU A 261 3.94 -5.18 -11.21
C GLU A 261 5.29 -5.83 -10.88
N GLN A 262 6.31 -5.03 -10.55
CA GLN A 262 7.62 -5.57 -10.14
C GLN A 262 7.52 -6.41 -8.86
N VAL A 263 6.80 -5.94 -7.83
CA VAL A 263 6.58 -6.71 -6.59
C VAL A 263 5.80 -7.99 -6.88
N ASN A 264 4.74 -7.90 -7.68
CA ASN A 264 3.89 -9.04 -8.01
C ASN A 264 4.57 -10.08 -8.92
N ALA A 265 5.63 -9.70 -9.62
CA ALA A 265 6.43 -10.60 -10.45
C ALA A 265 7.48 -11.39 -9.65
N LEU A 266 7.75 -11.03 -8.39
CA LEU A 266 8.67 -11.78 -7.55
C LEU A 266 8.11 -13.18 -7.26
N ASP A 267 8.93 -14.21 -7.47
CA ASP A 267 8.61 -15.53 -6.95
C ASP A 267 8.71 -15.55 -5.40
N ALA A 268 8.22 -16.61 -4.80
CA ALA A 268 8.20 -16.72 -3.34
C ALA A 268 9.59 -16.61 -2.72
N ASN A 269 10.62 -17.21 -3.32
CA ASN A 269 11.97 -17.19 -2.78
C ASN A 269 12.57 -15.78 -2.84
N ALA A 270 12.44 -15.10 -3.97
CA ALA A 270 12.90 -13.73 -4.14
C ALA A 270 12.18 -12.78 -3.18
N TYR A 271 10.85 -12.91 -3.07
CA TYR A 271 10.04 -12.10 -2.18
C TYR A 271 10.43 -12.27 -0.70
N PHE A 272 10.48 -13.52 -0.20
CA PHE A 272 10.77 -13.76 1.21
C PHE A 272 12.23 -13.52 1.58
N LYS A 273 13.18 -13.73 0.65
CA LYS A 273 14.57 -13.30 0.86
C LYS A 273 14.67 -11.78 1.00
N LEU A 274 14.00 -11.04 0.11
CA LEU A 274 13.98 -9.58 0.19
C LEU A 274 13.31 -9.11 1.49
N LEU A 275 12.16 -9.68 1.86
CA LEU A 275 11.46 -9.36 3.10
C LEU A 275 12.36 -9.59 4.32
N ALA A 276 13.03 -10.72 4.40
CA ALA A 276 13.95 -11.05 5.49
C ALA A 276 15.12 -10.05 5.58
N GLU A 277 15.72 -9.70 4.46
CA GLU A 277 16.78 -8.69 4.38
C GLU A 277 16.31 -7.33 4.88
N LEU A 278 15.14 -6.90 4.44
CA LEU A 278 14.56 -5.62 4.84
C LEU A 278 14.23 -5.55 6.34
N MET A 279 13.78 -6.66 6.93
CA MET A 279 13.48 -6.72 8.37
C MET A 279 14.73 -6.56 9.27
N LYS A 280 15.94 -6.65 8.75
CA LYS A 280 17.18 -6.42 9.52
C LYS A 280 17.30 -4.98 10.01
N THR A 281 16.89 -4.03 9.19
CA THR A 281 16.93 -2.58 9.51
C THR A 281 15.55 -1.98 9.72
N ASN A 282 14.49 -2.71 9.35
CA ASN A 282 13.12 -2.29 9.49
C ASN A 282 12.35 -3.35 10.32
N PRO A 283 12.59 -3.42 11.62
CA PRO A 283 11.96 -4.45 12.45
C PRO A 283 10.43 -4.30 12.42
N PRO A 284 9.68 -5.40 12.55
CA PRO A 284 8.24 -5.35 12.83
C PRO A 284 7.95 -4.55 14.11
N ASN A 285 6.75 -3.96 14.18
CA ASN A 285 6.31 -3.27 15.40
C ASN A 285 6.12 -4.25 16.56
N ALA A 286 6.14 -3.76 17.78
CA ALA A 286 5.96 -4.61 18.96
C ALA A 286 4.63 -5.39 18.95
N ASP A 287 3.57 -4.78 18.45
CA ASP A 287 2.24 -5.40 18.34
C ASP A 287 2.19 -6.52 17.29
N ASP A 288 3.19 -6.63 16.40
CA ASP A 288 3.30 -7.68 15.41
C ASP A 288 3.87 -9.01 15.97
N ALA A 289 4.20 -9.08 17.27
CA ALA A 289 4.77 -10.29 17.89
C ALA A 289 4.00 -11.59 17.58
N PRO A 290 2.65 -11.62 17.57
CA PRO A 290 1.90 -12.83 17.16
C PRO A 290 2.13 -13.22 15.70
N MET A 291 2.26 -12.25 14.79
CA MET A 291 2.59 -12.50 13.40
C MET A 291 4.02 -13.00 13.25
N VAL A 292 4.98 -12.37 13.93
CA VAL A 292 6.39 -12.81 13.94
C VAL A 292 6.52 -14.26 14.37
N ALA A 293 5.76 -14.70 15.39
CA ALA A 293 5.73 -16.09 15.81
C ALA A 293 5.19 -17.05 14.72
N LYS A 294 4.25 -16.61 13.89
CA LYS A 294 3.79 -17.36 12.70
C LYS A 294 4.85 -17.42 11.61
N LEU A 295 5.51 -16.29 11.32
CA LEU A 295 6.58 -16.20 10.33
C LEU A 295 7.73 -17.18 10.63
N ALA A 296 8.10 -17.32 11.90
CA ALA A 296 9.16 -18.22 12.33
C ALA A 296 8.90 -19.69 11.97
N LYS A 297 7.63 -20.13 11.91
CA LYS A 297 7.26 -21.49 11.51
C LYS A 297 7.58 -21.82 10.04
N ILE A 298 7.71 -20.82 9.20
CA ILE A 298 8.10 -20.95 7.80
C ILE A 298 9.52 -20.47 7.52
N GLY A 299 10.34 -20.31 8.57
CA GLY A 299 11.74 -19.92 8.46
C GLY A 299 12.00 -18.43 8.28
N LEU A 300 10.98 -17.57 8.41
CA LEU A 300 11.12 -16.12 8.36
C LEU A 300 11.27 -15.58 9.78
N VAL A 301 12.50 -15.19 10.16
CA VAL A 301 12.83 -14.65 11.46
C VAL A 301 13.44 -13.26 11.29
N PRO A 302 12.85 -12.18 11.87
CA PRO A 302 13.42 -10.84 11.79
C PRO A 302 14.89 -10.82 12.22
N GLY A 303 15.73 -10.12 11.45
CA GLY A 303 17.17 -10.04 11.72
C GLY A 303 18.01 -11.22 11.19
N GLN A 304 17.38 -12.25 10.61
CA GLN A 304 18.06 -13.42 10.03
C GLN A 304 17.81 -13.50 8.53
N ASP A 305 18.70 -14.20 7.82
CA ASP A 305 18.53 -14.50 6.40
C ASP A 305 17.48 -15.60 6.21
N PHE A 306 16.64 -15.45 5.20
CA PHE A 306 15.74 -16.52 4.76
C PHE A 306 16.47 -17.43 3.76
N ASP A 307 16.63 -18.69 4.13
CA ASP A 307 17.25 -19.72 3.30
C ASP A 307 16.26 -20.85 2.98
N PRO A 308 15.62 -20.82 1.80
CA PRO A 308 14.64 -21.86 1.43
C PRO A 308 15.24 -23.25 1.30
N SER A 309 16.57 -23.38 1.14
CA SER A 309 17.24 -24.70 1.05
C SER A 309 17.28 -25.45 2.37
N LYS A 310 17.08 -24.75 3.49
CA LYS A 310 17.01 -25.32 4.85
C LYS A 310 15.62 -25.76 5.26
N LEU A 311 14.60 -25.49 4.43
CA LEU A 311 13.23 -25.85 4.73
C LEU A 311 12.96 -27.32 4.38
N GLU A 312 12.06 -27.95 5.14
CA GLU A 312 11.52 -29.24 4.75
C GLU A 312 10.84 -29.13 3.36
N PRO A 313 10.96 -30.14 2.48
CA PRO A 313 10.42 -30.07 1.12
C PRO A 313 8.92 -29.74 1.06
N ALA A 314 8.13 -30.26 1.98
CA ALA A 314 6.69 -29.96 2.07
C ALA A 314 6.43 -28.48 2.41
N VAL A 315 7.20 -27.91 3.33
CA VAL A 315 7.12 -26.48 3.71
C VAL A 315 7.50 -25.59 2.52
N ALA A 316 8.64 -25.88 1.86
CA ALA A 316 9.07 -25.15 0.68
C ALA A 316 8.04 -25.14 -0.45
N LYS A 317 7.36 -26.30 -0.69
CA LYS A 317 6.27 -26.40 -1.67
C LYS A 317 5.07 -25.53 -1.29
N GLY A 318 4.70 -25.47 -0.02
CA GLY A 318 3.61 -24.63 0.47
C GLY A 318 3.92 -23.15 0.23
N ILE A 319 5.11 -22.71 0.63
CA ILE A 319 5.59 -21.33 0.46
C ILE A 319 5.58 -20.91 -1.02
N ALA A 320 6.07 -21.78 -1.92
CA ALA A 320 6.15 -21.48 -3.35
C ALA A 320 4.80 -21.13 -4.00
N LYS A 321 3.70 -21.60 -3.43
CA LYS A 321 2.34 -21.37 -3.95
C LYS A 321 1.69 -20.09 -3.45
N ALA A 322 2.26 -19.39 -2.48
CA ALA A 322 1.61 -18.32 -1.75
C ALA A 322 1.46 -16.99 -2.51
N PRO A 323 2.39 -16.51 -3.37
CA PRO A 323 2.36 -15.14 -3.89
C PRO A 323 1.05 -14.79 -4.60
N LYS A 324 0.63 -15.57 -5.59
CA LYS A 324 -0.57 -15.25 -6.37
C LYS A 324 -1.87 -15.25 -5.54
N PRO A 325 -2.17 -16.26 -4.70
CA PRO A 325 -3.33 -16.21 -3.80
C PRO A 325 -3.31 -15.04 -2.83
N ALA A 326 -2.13 -14.66 -2.32
CA ALA A 326 -2.00 -13.50 -1.44
C ALA A 326 -2.30 -12.19 -2.18
N GLN A 327 -1.81 -12.02 -3.41
CA GLN A 327 -2.12 -10.85 -4.25
C GLN A 327 -3.63 -10.77 -4.54
N GLU A 328 -4.25 -11.89 -4.87
CA GLU A 328 -5.70 -11.98 -5.09
C GLU A 328 -6.48 -11.59 -3.82
N GLN A 329 -6.05 -12.07 -2.64
CA GLN A 329 -6.65 -11.72 -1.35
C GLN A 329 -6.51 -10.23 -1.05
N ILE A 330 -5.33 -9.63 -1.28
CA ILE A 330 -5.13 -8.19 -1.11
C ILE A 330 -6.13 -7.40 -1.94
N MET A 331 -6.28 -7.72 -3.22
CA MET A 331 -7.18 -6.99 -4.10
C MET A 331 -8.67 -7.25 -3.83
N ALA A 332 -9.02 -8.45 -3.36
CA ALA A 332 -10.39 -8.78 -2.95
C ALA A 332 -10.87 -7.91 -1.77
N TRP A 333 -9.93 -7.47 -0.91
CA TRP A 333 -10.23 -6.61 0.23
C TRP A 333 -10.80 -5.24 -0.17
N LEU A 334 -10.61 -4.79 -1.40
CA LEU A 334 -11.26 -3.58 -1.90
C LEU A 334 -12.80 -3.66 -1.78
N LYS A 335 -13.38 -4.84 -2.00
CA LYS A 335 -14.82 -5.11 -1.86
C LYS A 335 -15.19 -5.54 -0.44
N GLU A 336 -14.43 -6.44 0.13
CA GLU A 336 -14.69 -7.02 1.46
C GLU A 336 -14.54 -5.97 2.56
N GLY A 337 -13.60 -5.05 2.43
CA GLY A 337 -13.34 -3.96 3.38
C GLY A 337 -14.50 -2.96 3.51
N ILE A 338 -15.40 -2.89 2.52
CA ILE A 338 -16.65 -2.11 2.66
C ILE A 338 -17.53 -2.78 3.72
N ALA A 339 -17.74 -4.10 3.63
CA ALA A 339 -18.53 -4.84 4.62
C ALA A 339 -17.88 -4.86 6.01
N ALA A 340 -16.54 -4.85 6.06
CA ALA A 340 -15.76 -4.76 7.29
C ALA A 340 -15.73 -3.34 7.91
N GLY A 341 -16.25 -2.32 7.20
CA GLY A 341 -16.26 -0.93 7.64
C GLY A 341 -14.88 -0.22 7.56
N ASP A 342 -13.98 -0.72 6.74
CA ASP A 342 -12.70 -0.08 6.44
C ASP A 342 -12.85 1.00 5.38
N PHE A 343 -13.82 0.82 4.48
CA PHE A 343 -14.23 1.80 3.50
C PHE A 343 -15.68 2.17 3.73
N LYS A 344 -15.96 3.45 3.69
CA LYS A 344 -17.30 4.00 3.69
C LYS A 344 -17.78 4.21 2.27
N LEU A 345 -19.06 3.92 2.05
CA LEU A 345 -19.73 4.10 0.78
C LEU A 345 -20.97 4.94 1.04
N GLU A 346 -20.96 6.21 0.62
CA GLU A 346 -22.01 7.15 0.92
C GLU A 346 -22.23 8.12 -0.25
N ASN A 347 -23.47 8.25 -0.71
CA ASN A 347 -23.88 9.18 -1.78
C ASN A 347 -23.02 9.04 -3.06
N GLY A 348 -22.61 7.81 -3.44
CA GLY A 348 -21.74 7.55 -4.57
C GLY A 348 -20.25 7.81 -4.32
N TRP A 349 -19.86 8.16 -3.09
CA TRP A 349 -18.48 8.40 -2.70
C TRP A 349 -17.90 7.24 -1.89
N ALA A 350 -16.73 6.77 -2.28
CA ALA A 350 -15.94 5.79 -1.55
C ALA A 350 -14.75 6.46 -0.85
N PHE A 351 -14.56 6.23 0.43
CA PHE A 351 -13.44 6.77 1.20
C PHE A 351 -13.17 5.94 2.46
N SER A 352 -12.01 6.13 3.06
CA SER A 352 -11.66 5.54 4.35
C SER A 352 -11.19 6.59 5.34
N THR A 353 -11.54 6.39 6.60
CA THR A 353 -11.03 7.14 7.76
C THR A 353 -10.09 6.27 8.63
N LYS A 354 -9.61 5.13 8.09
CA LYS A 354 -8.77 4.15 8.77
C LYS A 354 -7.50 3.87 7.95
N VAL A 355 -6.85 4.92 7.45
CA VAL A 355 -5.63 4.82 6.64
C VAL A 355 -4.48 5.64 7.22
N GLY A 356 -3.26 5.37 6.79
CA GLY A 356 -2.07 6.07 7.26
C GLY A 356 -1.50 5.56 8.57
N THR A 357 -2.27 4.82 9.36
CA THR A 357 -1.85 4.01 10.50
C THR A 357 -2.75 2.79 10.58
N TYR A 358 -2.20 1.60 10.67
CA TYR A 358 -2.95 0.36 10.46
C TYR A 358 -2.89 -0.60 11.64
N GLY A 359 -1.92 -0.45 12.55
CA GLY A 359 -1.69 -1.40 13.63
C GLY A 359 -1.49 -2.82 13.07
N THR A 360 -2.24 -3.79 13.58
CA THR A 360 -2.21 -5.19 13.12
C THR A 360 -3.20 -5.51 12.00
N HIS A 361 -3.80 -4.50 11.38
CA HIS A 361 -4.74 -4.73 10.26
C HIS A 361 -4.00 -4.89 8.93
N TYR A 362 -3.27 -5.99 8.79
CA TYR A 362 -2.31 -6.24 7.72
C TYR A 362 -2.92 -6.21 6.33
N ILE A 363 -4.14 -6.75 6.16
CA ILE A 363 -4.78 -6.79 4.85
C ILE A 363 -5.18 -5.39 4.35
N GLN A 364 -5.67 -4.52 5.25
CA GLN A 364 -5.97 -3.13 4.94
C GLN A 364 -4.69 -2.37 4.58
N ARG A 365 -3.61 -2.56 5.36
CA ARG A 365 -2.30 -1.97 5.09
C ARG A 365 -1.76 -2.40 3.73
N ALA A 366 -1.83 -3.68 3.40
CA ALA A 366 -1.39 -4.22 2.12
C ALA A 366 -2.21 -3.68 0.95
N LEU A 367 -3.55 -3.63 1.07
CA LEU A 367 -4.41 -3.05 0.04
C LEU A 367 -4.10 -1.59 -0.20
N VAL A 368 -4.04 -0.76 0.86
CA VAL A 368 -3.75 0.67 0.70
C VAL A 368 -2.36 0.86 0.09
N THR A 369 -1.39 0.02 0.45
CA THR A 369 -0.06 0.03 -0.19
C THR A 369 -0.16 -0.27 -1.70
N ALA A 370 -1.00 -1.22 -2.09
CA ALA A 370 -1.16 -1.63 -3.49
C ALA A 370 -1.83 -0.57 -4.39
N ILE A 371 -2.77 0.24 -3.84
CA ILE A 371 -3.61 1.15 -4.62
C ILE A 371 -3.49 2.62 -4.25
N GLY A 372 -2.86 2.95 -3.12
CA GLY A 372 -2.77 4.32 -2.60
C GLY A 372 -1.59 4.53 -1.66
N LEU A 373 -0.41 3.99 -2.03
CA LEU A 373 0.82 4.15 -1.26
C LEU A 373 1.09 5.64 -0.95
N GLY A 374 1.44 5.94 0.27
CA GLY A 374 1.65 7.31 0.75
C GLY A 374 0.37 7.97 1.28
N ALA A 375 -0.63 7.17 1.68
CA ALA A 375 -1.85 7.66 2.32
C ALA A 375 -1.54 8.48 3.57
N ASN A 376 -2.24 9.60 3.73
CA ASN A 376 -2.17 10.41 4.94
C ASN A 376 -3.06 9.84 6.05
N ARG A 377 -2.80 10.26 7.29
CA ARG A 377 -3.76 10.07 8.38
C ARG A 377 -5.05 10.85 8.08
N PRO A 378 -6.23 10.37 8.49
CA PRO A 378 -7.50 11.07 8.25
C PRO A 378 -7.52 12.50 8.76
N GLN A 379 -6.85 12.79 9.87
CA GLN A 379 -6.73 14.15 10.43
C GLN A 379 -5.92 15.10 9.53
N ASP A 380 -5.06 14.56 8.66
CA ASP A 380 -4.24 15.34 7.74
C ASP A 380 -4.90 15.51 6.38
N ALA A 381 -5.46 14.42 5.82
CA ALA A 381 -6.22 14.48 4.57
C ALA A 381 -7.09 13.25 4.33
N ILE A 382 -8.25 13.44 3.74
CA ILE A 382 -9.15 12.38 3.26
C ILE A 382 -9.43 12.60 1.77
N TYR A 383 -9.51 11.51 1.01
CA TYR A 383 -9.65 11.52 -0.45
C TYR A 383 -10.88 10.72 -0.92
N PRO A 384 -12.11 11.24 -0.73
CA PRO A 384 -13.31 10.61 -1.27
C PRO A 384 -13.27 10.56 -2.78
N THR A 385 -13.51 9.39 -3.35
CA THR A 385 -13.52 9.14 -4.79
C THR A 385 -14.89 8.68 -5.23
N SER A 386 -15.38 9.19 -6.35
CA SER A 386 -16.63 8.79 -6.96
C SER A 386 -16.42 8.47 -8.44
N THR A 387 -16.80 7.26 -8.84
CA THR A 387 -16.73 6.81 -10.24
C THR A 387 -18.08 6.85 -10.94
N GLY A 388 -19.12 7.23 -10.21
CA GLY A 388 -20.50 7.30 -10.69
C GLY A 388 -21.48 7.55 -9.54
N PRO A 389 -22.76 7.82 -9.84
CA PRO A 389 -23.75 8.17 -8.82
C PRO A 389 -23.96 7.08 -7.75
N ASP A 390 -23.75 5.83 -8.10
CA ASP A 390 -24.02 4.67 -7.26
C ASP A 390 -22.88 3.59 -7.32
N LEU A 391 -21.69 3.96 -7.80
CA LEU A 391 -20.53 3.10 -8.06
C LEU A 391 -20.73 2.00 -9.13
N VAL A 392 -21.94 1.72 -9.54
CA VAL A 392 -22.26 0.75 -10.61
C VAL A 392 -22.34 1.47 -11.93
N LYS A 393 -23.07 2.59 -11.96
CA LYS A 393 -23.15 3.49 -13.12
C LYS A 393 -21.93 4.39 -13.12
N LYS A 394 -21.28 4.50 -14.27
CA LYS A 394 -20.19 5.44 -14.48
C LYS A 394 -20.72 6.83 -14.81
N TYR A 395 -19.95 7.86 -14.48
CA TYR A 395 -20.19 9.18 -15.03
C TYR A 395 -19.92 9.16 -16.53
N ASP A 396 -20.82 9.74 -17.31
CA ASP A 396 -20.76 9.83 -18.76
C ASP A 396 -20.62 11.32 -19.14
N GLY A 397 -19.49 11.70 -19.74
CA GLY A 397 -19.19 13.09 -20.06
C GLY A 397 -20.06 13.68 -21.20
N SER A 398 -20.89 12.88 -21.86
CA SER A 398 -21.94 13.39 -22.77
C SER A 398 -23.11 14.03 -22.01
N LYS A 399 -23.21 13.80 -20.69
CA LYS A 399 -24.23 14.31 -19.80
C LYS A 399 -23.71 15.47 -18.96
N LYS A 400 -24.65 16.15 -18.31
CA LYS A 400 -24.36 17.24 -17.37
C LYS A 400 -24.66 16.76 -15.95
N TYR A 401 -23.79 17.13 -15.01
CA TYR A 401 -23.98 16.79 -13.61
C TYR A 401 -23.81 18.03 -12.73
N GLU A 402 -24.47 18.02 -11.59
CA GLU A 402 -24.39 19.06 -10.58
C GLU A 402 -24.05 18.44 -9.22
N MET A 403 -23.20 19.12 -8.47
CA MET A 403 -22.95 18.85 -7.06
C MET A 403 -23.31 20.09 -6.26
N ARG A 404 -24.30 20.00 -5.37
CA ARG A 404 -24.82 21.14 -4.62
C ARG A 404 -24.48 21.02 -3.15
N PHE A 405 -23.86 22.04 -2.62
CA PHE A 405 -23.67 22.25 -1.20
C PHE A 405 -24.74 23.22 -0.69
N GLU A 406 -25.52 22.81 0.28
CA GLU A 406 -26.50 23.67 0.92
C GLU A 406 -25.80 24.82 1.67
N LYS A 407 -26.54 25.90 1.99
CA LYS A 407 -26.01 27.06 2.70
C LYS A 407 -25.32 26.62 4.00
N GLY A 408 -24.04 26.96 4.15
CA GLY A 408 -23.23 26.60 5.32
C GLY A 408 -22.77 25.15 5.36
N GLN A 409 -22.98 24.36 4.30
CA GLN A 409 -22.61 22.92 4.23
C GLN A 409 -21.39 22.66 3.32
N LEU A 410 -20.54 23.67 3.10
CA LEU A 410 -19.26 23.42 2.45
C LEU A 410 -18.41 22.44 3.27
N PRO A 411 -17.45 21.71 2.64
CA PRO A 411 -16.62 20.74 3.33
C PRO A 411 -15.97 21.31 4.60
N PRO A 412 -16.18 20.67 5.77
CA PRO A 412 -15.70 21.16 7.06
C PRO A 412 -14.21 20.85 7.24
N VAL A 413 -13.37 21.79 6.85
CA VAL A 413 -11.92 21.68 6.93
C VAL A 413 -11.32 22.93 7.60
N ASP A 414 -10.22 22.77 8.32
CA ASP A 414 -9.40 23.87 8.84
C ASP A 414 -8.23 24.21 7.90
N GLY A 415 -7.93 23.31 6.96
CA GLY A 415 -6.99 23.52 5.87
C GLY A 415 -7.68 24.06 4.61
N PHE A 416 -7.88 23.22 3.64
CA PHE A 416 -8.60 23.52 2.39
C PHE A 416 -9.23 22.26 1.80
N TRP A 417 -10.13 22.44 0.85
CA TRP A 417 -10.71 21.35 0.08
C TRP A 417 -10.68 21.64 -1.42
N SER A 418 -10.75 20.59 -2.22
CA SER A 418 -10.91 20.67 -3.67
C SER A 418 -11.72 19.49 -4.20
N LEU A 419 -12.31 19.69 -5.39
CA LEU A 419 -12.90 18.64 -6.21
C LEU A 419 -12.09 18.54 -7.51
N THR A 420 -11.51 17.37 -7.78
CA THR A 420 -10.69 17.13 -8.97
C THR A 420 -11.43 16.25 -9.96
N MET A 421 -11.28 16.56 -11.26
CA MET A 421 -11.76 15.78 -12.39
C MET A 421 -10.61 14.94 -12.98
N TYR A 422 -10.85 13.65 -13.19
CA TYR A 422 -9.95 12.74 -13.89
C TYR A 422 -10.67 12.03 -15.02
N ASP A 423 -9.90 11.58 -16.01
CA ASP A 423 -10.36 10.57 -16.96
C ASP A 423 -10.54 9.20 -16.26
N LYS A 424 -11.01 8.21 -17.02
CA LYS A 424 -11.22 6.83 -16.52
C LYS A 424 -9.95 6.14 -16.00
N ASP A 425 -8.77 6.63 -16.38
CA ASP A 425 -7.46 6.10 -16.03
C ASP A 425 -6.78 6.91 -14.91
N TYR A 426 -7.54 7.80 -14.24
CA TYR A 426 -7.07 8.67 -13.16
C TYR A 426 -6.03 9.72 -13.58
N PHE A 427 -6.06 10.23 -14.82
CA PHE A 427 -5.22 11.35 -15.24
C PHE A 427 -6.05 12.62 -15.45
N PHE A 428 -5.41 13.77 -15.38
CA PHE A 428 -6.09 15.04 -15.66
C PHE A 428 -6.63 15.09 -17.08
N VAL A 429 -7.82 15.68 -17.21
CA VAL A 429 -8.49 15.90 -18.48
C VAL A 429 -8.03 17.22 -19.08
N ASP A 430 -7.51 17.17 -20.31
CA ASP A 430 -7.18 18.38 -21.07
C ASP A 430 -8.42 19.23 -21.32
N ASN A 431 -8.34 20.52 -21.06
CA ASN A 431 -9.46 21.43 -21.24
C ASN A 431 -8.98 22.88 -21.48
N PRO A 432 -9.80 23.73 -22.17
CA PRO A 432 -9.40 25.09 -22.55
C PRO A 432 -9.04 26.03 -21.39
N LEU A 433 -9.46 25.70 -20.17
CA LEU A 433 -9.18 26.51 -18.96
C LEU A 433 -7.94 26.02 -18.21
N ASN A 434 -7.32 24.90 -18.59
CA ASN A 434 -6.32 24.20 -17.80
C ASN A 434 -6.77 24.02 -16.35
N ARG A 435 -8.08 23.80 -16.16
CA ARG A 435 -8.74 23.68 -14.85
C ARG A 435 -9.00 22.19 -14.55
N TYR A 436 -8.19 21.62 -13.68
CA TYR A 436 -8.30 20.22 -13.27
C TYR A 436 -9.05 20.05 -11.95
N THR A 437 -9.22 21.13 -11.21
CA THR A 437 -9.81 21.13 -9.86
C THR A 437 -10.63 22.41 -9.60
N LEU A 438 -11.67 22.28 -8.79
CA LEU A 438 -12.42 23.39 -8.19
C LEU A 438 -12.22 23.42 -6.68
N SER A 439 -12.09 24.62 -6.15
CA SER A 439 -11.94 24.88 -4.72
C SER A 439 -12.33 26.32 -4.40
N PRO A 440 -12.40 26.75 -3.14
CA PRO A 440 -12.67 28.15 -2.78
C PRO A 440 -11.75 29.17 -3.46
N ARG A 441 -10.52 28.80 -3.83
CA ARG A 441 -9.59 29.69 -4.58
C ARG A 441 -10.12 30.13 -5.94
N ASN A 442 -11.07 29.39 -6.52
CA ASN A 442 -11.71 29.74 -7.80
C ASN A 442 -12.80 30.80 -7.64
N LYS A 443 -13.00 31.39 -6.44
CA LYS A 443 -14.03 32.38 -6.15
C LYS A 443 -15.43 31.87 -6.52
N LEU A 444 -15.79 30.69 -6.00
CA LEU A 444 -17.08 30.07 -6.24
C LEU A 444 -18.23 31.05 -5.94
N LYS A 445 -19.18 31.14 -6.85
CA LYS A 445 -20.37 32.01 -6.71
C LYS A 445 -21.48 31.24 -5.99
N PRO A 446 -22.04 31.75 -4.90
CA PRO A 446 -23.23 31.16 -4.29
C PRO A 446 -24.47 31.47 -5.14
N ASN A 447 -25.47 30.60 -5.01
CA ASN A 447 -26.81 30.83 -5.51
C ASN A 447 -27.55 31.88 -4.64
N ALA A 448 -28.71 32.33 -5.10
CA ALA A 448 -29.54 33.33 -4.37
C ALA A 448 -29.93 32.88 -2.95
N ASP A 449 -30.07 31.58 -2.70
CA ASP A 449 -30.37 30.98 -1.41
C ASP A 449 -29.14 30.75 -0.52
N GLY A 450 -27.94 31.09 -1.03
CA GLY A 450 -26.67 30.93 -0.33
C GLY A 450 -26.03 29.54 -0.45
N SER A 451 -26.63 28.61 -1.19
CA SER A 451 -26.02 27.33 -1.56
C SER A 451 -24.94 27.53 -2.63
N VAL A 452 -24.10 26.52 -2.85
CA VAL A 452 -23.08 26.52 -3.91
C VAL A 452 -23.27 25.30 -4.79
N THR A 453 -23.47 25.52 -6.09
CA THR A 453 -23.58 24.44 -7.08
C THR A 453 -22.30 24.39 -7.92
N LEU A 454 -21.69 23.21 -8.04
CA LEU A 454 -20.60 22.93 -8.95
C LEU A 454 -21.18 22.26 -10.21
N TYR A 455 -20.75 22.71 -11.40
CA TYR A 455 -21.20 22.21 -12.68
C TYR A 455 -20.13 21.30 -13.27
N LEU A 456 -20.47 20.04 -13.56
CA LEU A 456 -19.56 18.98 -14.03
C LEU A 456 -20.03 18.54 -15.39
N GLN A 457 -19.47 19.11 -16.43
CA GLN A 457 -19.89 18.88 -17.83
C GLN A 457 -18.79 19.28 -18.82
N ALA A 458 -18.86 18.74 -20.05
CA ALA A 458 -17.85 19.00 -21.08
C ALA A 458 -17.90 20.45 -21.60
N GLU A 459 -19.09 20.98 -21.81
CA GLU A 459 -19.29 22.33 -22.36
C GLU A 459 -19.52 23.36 -21.25
N SER A 460 -19.17 24.62 -21.53
CA SER A 460 -19.38 25.71 -20.58
C SER A 460 -20.86 25.87 -20.21
N PRO A 461 -21.20 25.99 -18.93
CA PRO A 461 -22.57 26.27 -18.47
C PRO A 461 -22.98 27.74 -18.66
N GLY A 462 -22.13 28.55 -19.28
CA GLY A 462 -22.30 29.99 -19.46
C GLY A 462 -21.47 30.83 -18.50
N LYS A 463 -21.20 32.10 -18.89
CA LYS A 463 -20.28 33.03 -18.19
C LYS A 463 -20.64 33.22 -16.70
N ASP A 464 -21.92 33.23 -16.35
CA ASP A 464 -22.34 33.45 -14.96
C ASP A 464 -22.06 32.26 -14.05
N LYS A 465 -21.91 31.06 -14.61
CA LYS A 465 -21.65 29.79 -13.92
C LYS A 465 -20.20 29.31 -14.05
N GLU A 466 -19.38 29.96 -14.88
CA GLU A 466 -18.04 29.47 -15.24
C GLU A 466 -17.09 29.35 -14.03
N SER A 467 -17.24 30.21 -13.00
CA SER A 467 -16.42 30.09 -11.77
C SER A 467 -16.64 28.78 -11.02
N ASN A 468 -17.83 28.17 -11.18
CA ASN A 468 -18.24 26.94 -10.52
C ASN A 468 -18.19 25.72 -11.49
N TRP A 469 -17.64 25.91 -12.69
CA TRP A 469 -17.58 24.85 -13.69
C TRP A 469 -16.26 24.10 -13.65
N LEU A 470 -16.33 22.76 -13.57
CA LEU A 470 -15.22 21.83 -13.72
C LEU A 470 -15.42 21.09 -15.04
N PRO A 471 -14.59 21.37 -16.07
CA PRO A 471 -14.72 20.73 -17.37
C PRO A 471 -14.53 19.22 -17.29
N ALA A 472 -15.50 18.46 -17.81
CA ALA A 472 -15.44 17.01 -17.93
C ALA A 472 -14.92 16.61 -19.33
N PRO A 473 -14.33 15.42 -19.51
CA PRO A 473 -14.11 14.83 -20.83
C PRO A 473 -15.47 14.49 -21.47
N LYS A 474 -15.48 14.15 -22.75
CA LYS A 474 -16.69 13.62 -23.43
C LYS A 474 -16.92 12.13 -23.18
N ASP A 475 -15.99 11.46 -22.53
CA ASP A 475 -15.98 10.04 -22.16
C ASP A 475 -16.24 9.87 -20.67
N GLU A 476 -16.10 8.66 -20.14
CA GLU A 476 -16.19 8.37 -18.69
C GLU A 476 -15.20 9.22 -17.88
N PHE A 477 -15.60 9.61 -16.68
CA PHE A 477 -14.75 10.38 -15.77
C PHE A 477 -14.89 9.93 -14.33
N ILE A 478 -13.93 10.37 -13.51
CA ILE A 478 -13.83 10.09 -12.09
C ILE A 478 -13.70 11.42 -11.34
N LEU A 479 -14.36 11.51 -10.21
CA LEU A 479 -14.25 12.63 -9.29
C LEU A 479 -13.48 12.23 -8.04
N MET A 480 -12.59 13.10 -7.59
CA MET A 480 -11.93 12.95 -6.30
C MET A 480 -12.01 14.26 -5.52
N MET A 481 -12.64 14.20 -4.36
CA MET A 481 -12.52 15.29 -3.39
C MET A 481 -11.21 15.13 -2.61
N ARG A 482 -10.63 16.25 -2.22
CA ARG A 482 -9.52 16.32 -1.27
C ARG A 482 -9.90 17.23 -0.12
N LEU A 483 -9.93 16.68 1.09
CA LEU A 483 -10.16 17.44 2.31
C LEU A 483 -8.86 17.43 3.12
N TYR A 484 -8.16 18.54 3.15
CA TYR A 484 -6.94 18.70 3.95
C TYR A 484 -7.26 19.33 5.30
N TRP A 485 -6.76 18.72 6.36
CA TRP A 485 -7.08 19.06 7.74
C TRP A 485 -8.60 19.12 7.97
N PRO A 486 -9.31 18.02 7.69
CA PRO A 486 -10.73 17.95 7.99
C PRO A 486 -10.97 18.12 9.48
N LYS A 487 -12.07 18.78 9.84
CA LYS A 487 -12.46 18.91 11.24
C LYS A 487 -12.70 17.55 11.87
N GLU A 488 -12.24 17.37 13.09
CA GLU A 488 -12.46 16.14 13.87
C GLU A 488 -13.76 16.22 14.68
N LYS A 489 -14.27 17.44 14.94
CA LYS A 489 -15.53 17.69 15.66
C LYS A 489 -16.64 18.08 14.71
N PRO A 490 -17.92 17.80 15.05
CA PRO A 490 -19.06 18.14 14.21
C PRO A 490 -19.12 19.62 13.79
N PRO A 491 -19.49 19.89 12.51
CA PRO A 491 -19.71 18.93 11.46
C PRO A 491 -18.39 18.34 10.95
N SER A 492 -18.29 17.01 10.76
CA SER A 492 -17.07 16.32 10.38
C SER A 492 -17.34 15.12 9.47
N LEU A 493 -16.49 14.93 8.46
CA LEU A 493 -16.48 13.71 7.63
C LEU A 493 -15.89 12.52 8.41
N ILE A 494 -14.98 12.78 9.35
CA ILE A 494 -14.29 11.73 10.13
C ILE A 494 -15.31 10.99 11.01
N ASP A 495 -16.15 11.72 11.75
CA ASP A 495 -17.16 11.14 12.61
C ASP A 495 -18.49 10.82 11.90
N GLY A 496 -18.63 11.27 10.63
CA GLY A 496 -19.84 11.04 9.81
C GLY A 496 -20.99 11.99 10.05
N SER A 497 -20.80 13.05 10.86
CA SER A 497 -21.82 14.07 11.11
C SER A 497 -22.01 15.04 9.93
N TRP A 498 -21.03 15.14 9.03
CA TRP A 498 -21.14 15.81 7.75
C TRP A 498 -21.02 14.78 6.63
N LYS A 499 -21.90 14.89 5.63
CA LYS A 499 -21.98 13.98 4.49
C LYS A 499 -21.63 14.70 3.21
N ILE A 500 -20.88 14.01 2.34
CA ILE A 500 -20.57 14.53 1.02
C ILE A 500 -21.86 14.57 0.20
N PRO A 501 -22.18 15.69 -0.45
CA PRO A 501 -23.36 15.75 -1.34
C PRO A 501 -23.26 14.76 -2.50
N GLU A 502 -24.41 14.24 -2.89
CA GLU A 502 -24.57 13.43 -4.08
C GLU A 502 -24.31 14.27 -5.34
N VAL A 503 -23.72 13.64 -6.35
CA VAL A 503 -23.58 14.21 -7.70
C VAL A 503 -24.76 13.71 -8.54
N LYS A 504 -25.58 14.64 -9.02
CA LYS A 504 -26.83 14.35 -9.76
C LYS A 504 -26.70 14.72 -11.22
N GLU A 505 -27.31 13.92 -12.08
CA GLU A 505 -27.51 14.30 -13.48
C GLU A 505 -28.43 15.52 -13.53
N ALA A 506 -27.97 16.58 -14.23
CA ALA A 506 -28.77 17.78 -14.42
C ALA A 506 -29.87 17.53 -15.46
N SER A 507 -31.05 18.05 -15.20
CA SER A 507 -32.20 17.97 -16.13
C SER A 507 -32.04 18.87 -17.35
#